data_6d0ed40976cef23f047f8af6c53c75c0
#
_entry.id   6d0ed40976cef23f047f8af6c53c75c0
#
_cell.length_a   1.000
_cell.length_b   1.000
_cell.length_c   1.000
_cell.angle_alpha   90.00
_cell.angle_beta   90.00
_cell.angle_gamma   90.00
#
_symmetry.space_group_name_H-M   'P 1'
#
loop_
_entity.id
_entity.type
_entity.pdbx_description
1 polymer ?
#
loop_
_entity_poly.entity_id
_entity_poly.type
_entity_poly.pdbx_seq_one_letter_code
_entity_poly.pdbx_strand_id
1 'polypeptide(L)'
;PSDIKVWLDHLRTNWGSLCSGISYGAGASIYHQDDSLYRPDYLGNWHPERWQTYLHEQYYPYIDGSPFLWGWFVANMFDYGAAGRNWGEGTGVDDRGLVTFDRKYRKDAFYFYKANWNRTEPTVWIAEKRWNRRPRTTQTVRVYSNADQVELWLNGASLGAKTGTNGTFVWEGVEMRRGANRLQARTNAGEDEATVYIR
;
A
#
# COMPACT_ATOMS: atom_id res chain seq x y z
N PRO A 1 2.52 -14.09 3.66
CA PRO A 1 1.21 -14.54 3.13
C PRO A 1 0.79 -15.90 3.70
N SER A 2 1.74 -16.85 3.85
CA SER A 2 1.46 -18.17 4.40
C SER A 2 0.82 -18.13 5.80
N ASP A 3 1.27 -17.21 6.64
CA ASP A 3 0.85 -17.13 8.04
C ASP A 3 -0.63 -16.74 8.17
N ILE A 4 -1.11 -15.79 7.37
CA ILE A 4 -2.51 -15.38 7.42
C ILE A 4 -3.44 -16.49 6.92
N LYS A 5 -3.03 -17.22 5.86
CA LYS A 5 -3.82 -18.33 5.33
C LYS A 5 -3.93 -19.44 6.35
N VAL A 6 -2.82 -19.87 6.94
CA VAL A 6 -2.79 -20.93 7.99
C VAL A 6 -3.67 -20.53 9.17
N TRP A 7 -3.61 -19.27 9.59
CA TRP A 7 -4.42 -18.78 10.69
C TRP A 7 -5.93 -18.72 10.34
N LEU A 8 -6.29 -18.32 9.13
CA LEU A 8 -7.69 -18.34 8.65
C LEU A 8 -8.23 -19.77 8.55
N ASP A 9 -7.44 -20.71 8.05
CA ASP A 9 -7.81 -22.13 7.98
C ASP A 9 -8.01 -22.71 9.39
N HIS A 10 -7.17 -22.32 10.35
CA HIS A 10 -7.32 -22.70 11.76
C HIS A 10 -8.62 -22.14 12.35
N LEU A 11 -8.94 -20.87 12.12
CA LEU A 11 -10.19 -20.28 12.58
C LEU A 11 -11.39 -20.99 12.01
N ARG A 12 -11.40 -21.23 10.70
CA ARG A 12 -12.49 -21.93 10.02
C ARG A 12 -12.70 -23.34 10.57
N THR A 13 -11.61 -24.08 10.81
CA THR A 13 -11.66 -25.47 11.25
C THR A 13 -12.14 -25.60 12.69
N ASN A 14 -11.71 -24.70 13.58
CA ASN A 14 -11.93 -24.87 15.03
C ASN A 14 -13.11 -24.03 15.56
N TRP A 15 -13.53 -22.98 14.87
CA TRP A 15 -14.54 -22.04 15.38
C TRP A 15 -15.79 -21.92 14.48
N GLY A 16 -15.79 -22.62 13.34
CA GLY A 16 -16.93 -22.63 12.42
C GLY A 16 -17.18 -21.30 11.71
N SER A 17 -18.42 -21.07 11.33
CA SER A 17 -18.81 -20.03 10.37
C SER A 17 -19.08 -18.63 10.95
N LEU A 18 -18.63 -18.30 12.15
CA LEU A 18 -18.84 -16.98 12.75
C LEU A 18 -17.64 -16.56 13.59
N CYS A 19 -16.51 -16.31 12.94
CA CYS A 19 -15.35 -15.76 13.61
C CYS A 19 -15.37 -14.24 13.59
N SER A 20 -15.09 -13.67 14.74
CA SER A 20 -14.95 -12.23 14.92
C SER A 20 -13.62 -11.71 14.34
N GLY A 21 -13.64 -10.44 14.03
CA GLY A 21 -12.67 -9.70 13.32
C GLY A 21 -11.21 -9.94 13.63
N ILE A 22 -10.48 -10.06 12.56
CA ILE A 22 -9.03 -9.97 12.52
C ILE A 22 -8.63 -8.50 12.60
N SER A 23 -7.62 -8.19 13.39
CA SER A 23 -6.92 -6.91 13.31
C SER A 23 -5.51 -7.14 12.81
N TYR A 24 -5.11 -6.45 11.75
CA TYR A 24 -3.77 -6.56 11.19
C TYR A 24 -3.26 -5.21 10.67
N GLY A 25 -1.94 -5.07 10.61
CA GLY A 25 -1.28 -3.89 10.11
C GLY A 25 0.24 -4.01 10.19
N ALA A 26 0.92 -3.08 9.57
CA ALA A 26 2.37 -2.94 9.64
C ALA A 26 2.75 -1.48 9.84
N GLY A 27 3.85 -1.23 10.53
CA GLY A 27 4.42 0.10 10.66
C GLY A 27 4.89 0.66 9.32
N ALA A 28 4.76 1.96 9.15
CA ALA A 28 5.30 2.69 8.02
C ALA A 28 5.54 4.16 8.34
N SER A 29 6.69 4.65 7.91
CA SER A 29 6.98 6.07 7.87
C SER A 29 6.98 6.58 6.44
N ILE A 30 6.38 7.76 6.20
CA ILE A 30 6.42 8.43 4.90
C ILE A 30 7.83 8.90 4.52
N TYR A 31 8.79 8.88 5.43
CA TYR A 31 10.19 9.26 5.22
C TYR A 31 11.09 8.04 4.99
N HIS A 32 10.63 6.84 5.34
CA HIS A 32 11.37 5.60 5.12
C HIS A 32 10.99 5.01 3.76
N GLN A 33 11.81 5.31 2.78
CA GLN A 33 11.51 4.97 1.39
C GLN A 33 12.58 4.02 0.84
N ASP A 34 12.16 2.81 0.51
CA ASP A 34 12.91 1.84 -0.28
C ASP A 34 11.95 0.85 -0.95
N ASP A 35 12.47 -0.01 -1.81
CA ASP A 35 11.71 -1.06 -2.49
C ASP A 35 11.94 -2.45 -1.88
N SER A 36 12.56 -2.51 -0.71
CA SER A 36 12.80 -3.77 -0.01
C SER A 36 11.49 -4.39 0.45
N LEU A 37 11.34 -5.68 0.19
CA LEU A 37 10.25 -6.50 0.71
C LEU A 37 10.68 -7.35 1.90
N TYR A 38 11.84 -7.06 2.48
CA TYR A 38 12.23 -7.64 3.75
C TYR A 38 11.33 -7.13 4.86
N ARG A 39 10.83 -8.08 5.67
CA ARG A 39 10.07 -7.72 6.86
C ARG A 39 10.96 -6.93 7.81
N PRO A 40 10.65 -5.65 8.07
CA PRO A 40 11.41 -4.88 9.04
C PRO A 40 11.21 -5.44 10.45
N ASP A 41 12.15 -5.14 11.32
CA ASP A 41 11.93 -5.35 12.76
C ASP A 41 10.78 -4.44 13.20
N TYR A 42 9.69 -5.02 13.67
CA TYR A 42 8.50 -4.29 14.09
C TYR A 42 8.72 -3.40 15.33
N LEU A 43 9.80 -3.62 16.06
CA LEU A 43 10.25 -2.77 17.18
C LEU A 43 11.36 -1.79 16.75
N GLY A 44 11.80 -1.88 15.50
CA GLY A 44 12.90 -1.09 14.97
C GLY A 44 12.49 0.33 14.57
N ASN A 45 13.49 1.10 14.14
CA ASN A 45 13.33 2.49 13.73
C ASN A 45 13.17 2.67 12.23
N TRP A 46 13.20 1.57 11.44
CA TRP A 46 13.10 1.62 9.99
C TRP A 46 11.89 0.84 9.51
N HIS A 47 10.82 1.57 9.17
CA HIS A 47 9.56 1.01 8.68
C HIS A 47 9.24 1.58 7.30
N PRO A 48 9.70 0.94 6.21
CA PRO A 48 9.44 1.41 4.85
C PRO A 48 7.95 1.42 4.51
N GLU A 49 7.50 2.50 3.87
CA GLU A 49 6.10 2.63 3.45
C GLU A 49 5.70 1.50 2.48
N ARG A 50 6.65 1.06 1.62
CA ARG A 50 6.43 -0.08 0.72
C ARG A 50 6.16 -1.39 1.44
N TRP A 51 6.80 -1.64 2.59
CA TRP A 51 6.51 -2.85 3.37
C TRP A 51 5.07 -2.86 3.89
N GLN A 52 4.56 -1.74 4.36
CA GLN A 52 3.16 -1.65 4.81
C GLN A 52 2.21 -1.99 3.66
N THR A 53 2.37 -1.35 2.49
CA THR A 53 1.51 -1.64 1.33
C THR A 53 1.60 -3.10 0.90
N TYR A 54 2.81 -3.66 0.84
CA TYR A 54 3.03 -5.06 0.50
C TYR A 54 2.28 -6.01 1.43
N LEU A 55 2.36 -5.80 2.75
CA LEU A 55 1.64 -6.63 3.71
C LEU A 55 0.13 -6.57 3.47
N HIS A 56 -0.42 -5.37 3.29
CA HIS A 56 -1.85 -5.19 3.05
C HIS A 56 -2.28 -5.79 1.71
N GLU A 57 -1.53 -5.59 0.63
CA GLU A 57 -1.77 -6.21 -0.68
C GLU A 57 -1.79 -7.75 -0.60
N GLN A 58 -0.90 -8.34 0.21
CA GLN A 58 -0.83 -9.80 0.35
C GLN A 58 -1.94 -10.38 1.24
N TYR A 59 -2.39 -9.65 2.25
CA TYR A 59 -3.36 -10.17 3.23
C TYR A 59 -4.80 -9.95 2.77
N TYR A 60 -5.07 -8.84 2.09
CA TYR A 60 -6.40 -8.45 1.66
C TYR A 60 -7.16 -9.54 0.89
N PRO A 61 -6.60 -10.21 -0.13
CA PRO A 61 -7.34 -11.21 -0.89
C PRO A 61 -7.80 -12.40 -0.06
N TYR A 62 -7.01 -12.80 0.93
CA TYR A 62 -7.38 -13.92 1.82
C TYR A 62 -8.48 -13.54 2.78
N ILE A 63 -8.43 -12.32 3.31
CA ILE A 63 -9.40 -11.84 4.30
C ILE A 63 -10.73 -11.51 3.61
N ASP A 64 -10.69 -10.73 2.54
CA ASP A 64 -11.87 -10.32 1.76
C ASP A 64 -12.57 -11.53 1.12
N GLY A 65 -11.80 -12.53 0.70
CA GLY A 65 -12.30 -13.80 0.17
C GLY A 65 -12.77 -14.82 1.22
N SER A 66 -12.81 -14.47 2.51
CA SER A 66 -13.17 -15.40 3.60
C SER A 66 -14.61 -15.18 4.08
N PRO A 67 -15.61 -15.90 3.54
CA PRO A 67 -17.03 -15.64 3.83
C PRO A 67 -17.44 -16.02 5.26
N PHE A 68 -16.59 -16.70 6.02
CA PHE A 68 -16.82 -17.05 7.42
C PHE A 68 -16.42 -15.93 8.39
N LEU A 69 -15.75 -14.89 7.90
CA LEU A 69 -15.45 -13.69 8.69
C LEU A 69 -16.62 -12.71 8.58
N TRP A 70 -17.22 -12.34 9.70
CA TRP A 70 -18.25 -11.30 9.70
C TRP A 70 -17.67 -9.87 9.64
N GLY A 71 -16.37 -9.72 9.89
CA GLY A 71 -15.68 -8.44 9.80
C GLY A 71 -14.19 -8.54 10.14
N TRP A 72 -13.46 -7.52 9.75
CA TRP A 72 -12.03 -7.40 10.01
C TRP A 72 -11.61 -5.92 10.06
N PHE A 73 -10.48 -5.65 10.71
CA PHE A 73 -10.06 -4.31 11.04
C PHE A 73 -8.61 -4.08 10.62
N VAL A 74 -8.36 -2.94 10.03
CA VAL A 74 -7.00 -2.47 9.81
C VAL A 74 -6.50 -1.80 11.08
N ALA A 75 -5.36 -2.20 11.55
CA ALA A 75 -4.71 -1.57 12.70
C ALA A 75 -3.53 -0.71 12.18
N ASN A 76 -3.75 0.61 12.05
CA ASN A 76 -4.91 1.42 12.44
C ASN A 76 -5.24 2.45 11.35
N MET A 77 -6.32 3.24 11.54
CA MET A 77 -6.58 4.38 10.64
C MET A 77 -5.51 5.46 10.79
N PHE A 78 -5.07 5.72 12.01
CA PHE A 78 -4.12 6.78 12.33
C PHE A 78 -2.93 6.23 13.12
N ASP A 79 -1.75 6.83 12.91
CA ASP A 79 -0.67 6.73 13.88
C ASP A 79 -1.15 7.33 15.21
N TYR A 80 -0.75 6.74 16.32
CA TYR A 80 -1.24 7.17 17.61
C TYR A 80 -0.13 7.14 18.69
N GLY A 81 -0.36 7.90 19.75
CA GLY A 81 0.52 7.92 20.92
C GLY A 81 0.52 6.58 21.64
N ALA A 82 1.70 6.04 21.90
CA ALA A 82 1.88 4.78 22.61
C ALA A 82 3.12 4.86 23.49
N ALA A 83 2.92 5.15 24.77
CA ALA A 83 4.00 5.26 25.74
C ALA A 83 4.87 3.99 25.73
N GLY A 84 6.19 4.17 25.73
CA GLY A 84 7.16 3.08 25.68
C GLY A 84 7.41 2.50 24.29
N ARG A 85 6.74 2.97 23.23
CA ARG A 85 7.02 2.60 21.84
C ARG A 85 7.92 3.66 21.20
N ASN A 86 8.97 3.20 20.53
CA ASN A 86 9.91 4.05 19.80
C ASN A 86 10.08 3.46 18.40
N TRP A 87 8.96 3.36 17.67
CA TRP A 87 8.89 2.69 16.38
C TRP A 87 8.90 3.71 15.24
N GLY A 88 9.54 3.32 14.15
CA GLY A 88 9.64 4.20 13.01
C GLY A 88 10.40 5.49 13.36
N GLU A 89 9.76 6.65 13.24
CA GLU A 89 10.40 7.95 13.43
C GLU A 89 10.25 8.53 14.82
N GLY A 90 9.30 8.05 15.58
CA GLY A 90 8.83 8.77 16.75
C GLY A 90 8.97 8.04 18.06
N THR A 91 9.58 8.70 19.07
CA THR A 91 9.46 8.28 20.46
C THR A 91 8.01 8.38 20.91
N GLY A 92 7.46 7.31 21.44
CA GLY A 92 6.10 7.28 21.97
C GLY A 92 5.01 7.26 20.88
N VAL A 93 5.32 6.81 19.67
CA VAL A 93 4.37 6.69 18.56
C VAL A 93 4.30 5.25 18.05
N ASP A 94 3.09 4.79 17.78
CA ASP A 94 2.81 3.60 16.98
C ASP A 94 2.50 4.05 15.55
N ASP A 95 3.34 3.68 14.60
CA ASP A 95 3.31 4.14 13.21
C ASP A 95 2.54 3.21 12.26
N ARG A 96 1.70 2.31 12.78
CA ARG A 96 0.87 1.38 11.98
C ARG A 96 -0.33 2.04 11.31
N GLY A 97 -0.55 3.31 11.52
CA GLY A 97 -1.64 4.05 10.90
C GLY A 97 -1.54 4.10 9.37
N LEU A 98 -2.70 4.19 8.72
CA LEU A 98 -2.81 4.53 7.29
C LEU A 98 -2.62 6.03 7.05
N VAL A 99 -2.70 6.83 8.10
CA VAL A 99 -2.53 8.29 8.10
C VAL A 99 -1.57 8.66 9.21
N THR A 100 -0.70 9.62 8.96
CA THR A 100 0.32 10.08 9.91
C THR A 100 -0.28 10.61 11.22
N PHE A 101 0.53 10.65 12.28
CA PHE A 101 0.13 11.10 13.61
C PHE A 101 -0.49 12.51 13.61
N ASP A 102 0.07 13.42 12.83
CA ASP A 102 -0.40 14.81 12.68
C ASP A 102 -1.62 14.96 11.74
N ARG A 103 -2.12 13.85 11.17
CA ARG A 103 -3.26 13.78 10.23
C ARG A 103 -3.02 14.45 8.88
N LYS A 104 -1.83 14.90 8.57
CA LYS A 104 -1.54 15.64 7.34
C LYS A 104 -1.37 14.75 6.13
N TYR A 105 -0.81 13.55 6.31
CA TYR A 105 -0.47 12.69 5.18
C TYR A 105 -1.19 11.36 5.25
N ARG A 106 -1.83 11.00 4.16
CA ARG A 106 -2.33 9.66 3.89
C ARG A 106 -1.20 8.84 3.30
N LYS A 107 -0.89 7.69 3.91
CA LYS A 107 0.14 6.77 3.41
C LYS A 107 -0.38 6.00 2.19
N ASP A 108 0.48 5.34 1.45
CA ASP A 108 0.08 4.60 0.25
C ASP A 108 -0.97 3.53 0.53
N ALA A 109 -0.87 2.82 1.66
CA ALA A 109 -1.85 1.84 2.08
C ALA A 109 -3.26 2.43 2.31
N PHE A 110 -3.40 3.71 2.65
CA PHE A 110 -4.69 4.39 2.69
C PHE A 110 -5.37 4.36 1.31
N TYR A 111 -4.61 4.65 0.25
CA TYR A 111 -5.15 4.67 -1.11
C TYR A 111 -5.44 3.28 -1.65
N PHE A 112 -4.68 2.26 -1.21
CA PHE A 112 -5.02 0.87 -1.47
C PHE A 112 -6.41 0.53 -0.94
N TYR A 113 -6.72 0.87 0.32
CA TYR A 113 -8.05 0.64 0.88
C TYR A 113 -9.11 1.53 0.27
N LYS A 114 -8.80 2.79 -0.03
CA LYS A 114 -9.75 3.67 -0.72
C LYS A 114 -10.13 3.10 -2.08
N ALA A 115 -9.18 2.55 -2.84
CA ALA A 115 -9.46 1.91 -4.13
C ALA A 115 -10.34 0.66 -4.01
N ASN A 116 -10.21 -0.10 -2.92
CA ASN A 116 -10.99 -1.32 -2.73
C ASN A 116 -12.38 -1.08 -2.11
N TRP A 117 -12.50 -0.10 -1.21
CA TRP A 117 -13.71 0.07 -0.41
C TRP A 117 -14.60 1.22 -0.85
N ASN A 118 -14.03 2.30 -1.38
CA ASN A 118 -14.83 3.44 -1.82
C ASN A 118 -15.31 3.22 -3.27
N ARG A 119 -16.61 3.00 -3.43
CA ARG A 119 -17.25 2.78 -4.73
C ARG A 119 -17.84 4.05 -5.34
N THR A 120 -17.87 5.15 -4.61
CA THR A 120 -18.56 6.37 -5.01
C THR A 120 -17.62 7.44 -5.55
N GLU A 121 -16.40 7.54 -5.01
CA GLU A 121 -15.44 8.55 -5.44
C GLU A 121 -14.33 7.92 -6.27
N PRO A 122 -13.98 8.48 -7.43
CA PRO A 122 -12.82 8.05 -8.19
C PRO A 122 -11.54 8.06 -7.34
N THR A 123 -10.77 7.02 -7.48
CA THR A 123 -9.46 6.91 -6.86
C THR A 123 -8.44 6.53 -7.92
N VAL A 124 -7.40 7.36 -8.07
CA VAL A 124 -6.21 7.07 -8.85
C VAL A 124 -5.03 7.55 -8.02
N TRP A 125 -4.09 6.67 -7.71
CA TRP A 125 -2.93 6.99 -6.88
C TRP A 125 -1.70 6.21 -7.32
N ILE A 126 -0.66 6.92 -7.76
CA ILE A 126 0.64 6.32 -8.03
C ILE A 126 1.31 6.05 -6.68
N ALA A 127 1.48 4.78 -6.34
CA ALA A 127 2.15 4.38 -5.11
C ALA A 127 3.66 4.71 -5.15
N GLU A 128 4.27 4.80 -3.98
CA GLU A 128 5.70 5.05 -3.81
C GLU A 128 6.17 6.39 -4.43
N LYS A 129 5.26 7.33 -4.72
CA LYS A 129 5.65 8.61 -5.33
C LYS A 129 6.44 9.53 -4.37
N ARG A 130 6.42 9.26 -3.05
CA ARG A 130 7.28 9.95 -2.07
C ARG A 130 8.73 9.50 -2.19
N TRP A 131 8.97 8.26 -2.64
CA TRP A 131 10.30 7.79 -3.01
C TRP A 131 10.70 8.37 -4.37
N ASN A 132 10.88 9.66 -4.39
CA ASN A 132 11.11 10.42 -5.60
C ASN A 132 12.57 10.39 -6.11
N ARG A 133 13.53 9.80 -5.34
CA ARG A 133 14.93 9.63 -5.74
C ARG A 133 15.31 8.17 -5.68
N ARG A 134 15.40 7.52 -6.84
CA ARG A 134 15.59 6.07 -6.96
C ARG A 134 16.96 5.74 -7.53
N PRO A 135 17.59 4.63 -7.07
CA PRO A 135 18.95 4.28 -7.49
C PRO A 135 19.01 3.52 -8.83
N ARG A 136 17.91 2.94 -9.29
CA ARG A 136 17.89 2.06 -10.47
C ARG A 136 17.03 2.64 -11.57
N THR A 137 17.45 2.43 -12.84
CA THR A 137 16.68 2.83 -14.04
C THR A 137 15.46 1.96 -14.24
N THR A 138 15.57 0.66 -13.98
CA THR A 138 14.44 -0.28 -14.10
C THR A 138 13.61 -0.24 -12.83
N GLN A 139 12.34 0.06 -12.98
CA GLN A 139 11.41 0.26 -11.86
C GLN A 139 10.15 -0.62 -12.01
N THR A 140 9.51 -0.92 -10.89
CA THR A 140 8.11 -1.33 -10.86
C THR A 140 7.24 -0.14 -10.47
N VAL A 141 6.23 0.15 -11.27
CA VAL A 141 5.25 1.21 -10.98
C VAL A 141 3.93 0.58 -10.59
N ARG A 142 3.36 1.01 -9.45
CA ARG A 142 2.06 0.56 -8.95
C ARG A 142 1.10 1.73 -8.91
N VAL A 143 -0.14 1.45 -9.25
CA VAL A 143 -1.24 2.41 -9.14
C VAL A 143 -2.39 1.76 -8.39
N TYR A 144 -2.94 2.46 -7.41
CA TYR A 144 -4.18 2.07 -6.75
C TYR A 144 -5.35 2.81 -7.36
N SER A 145 -6.34 2.07 -7.82
CA SER A 145 -7.54 2.66 -8.44
C SER A 145 -8.74 1.74 -8.29
N ASN A 146 -9.93 2.37 -8.19
CA ASN A 146 -11.23 1.70 -8.26
C ASN A 146 -11.83 1.69 -9.69
N ALA A 147 -11.05 2.11 -10.70
CA ALA A 147 -11.44 2.03 -12.10
C ALA A 147 -11.18 0.62 -12.66
N ASP A 148 -11.92 0.23 -13.71
CA ASP A 148 -11.72 -1.06 -14.39
C ASP A 148 -10.39 -1.13 -15.12
N GLN A 149 -9.93 0.01 -15.65
CA GLN A 149 -8.67 0.13 -16.37
C GLN A 149 -7.93 1.40 -15.96
N VAL A 150 -6.62 1.29 -15.91
CA VAL A 150 -5.69 2.41 -15.74
C VAL A 150 -4.68 2.39 -16.87
N GLU A 151 -4.43 3.53 -17.50
CA GLU A 151 -3.32 3.72 -18.45
C GLU A 151 -2.19 4.46 -17.76
N LEU A 152 -0.98 3.92 -17.88
CA LEU A 152 0.24 4.55 -17.36
C LEU A 152 1.02 5.21 -18.49
N TRP A 153 1.50 6.41 -18.24
CA TRP A 153 2.34 7.19 -19.14
C TRP A 153 3.67 7.52 -18.48
N LEU A 154 4.74 7.41 -19.24
CA LEU A 154 6.09 7.80 -18.82
C LEU A 154 6.65 8.83 -19.80
N ASN A 155 6.98 10.03 -19.31
CA ASN A 155 7.57 11.11 -20.11
C ASN A 155 6.76 11.44 -21.39
N GLY A 156 5.43 11.31 -21.35
CA GLY A 156 4.53 11.56 -22.47
C GLY A 156 4.32 10.37 -23.41
N ALA A 157 4.96 9.23 -23.17
CA ALA A 157 4.72 8.00 -23.91
C ALA A 157 3.84 7.03 -23.11
N SER A 158 2.81 6.45 -23.74
CA SER A 158 1.96 5.45 -23.11
C SER A 158 2.70 4.14 -22.90
N LEU A 159 2.57 3.57 -21.71
CA LEU A 159 3.02 2.21 -21.37
C LEU A 159 1.86 1.20 -21.46
N GLY A 160 0.73 1.63 -22.00
CA GLY A 160 -0.47 0.83 -22.18
C GLY A 160 -1.42 0.85 -20.98
N ALA A 161 -2.64 0.45 -21.26
CA ALA A 161 -3.68 0.28 -20.24
C ALA A 161 -3.65 -1.15 -19.69
N LYS A 162 -3.97 -1.29 -18.40
CA LYS A 162 -4.08 -2.57 -17.72
C LYS A 162 -5.39 -2.65 -16.94
N THR A 163 -5.84 -3.88 -16.72
CA THR A 163 -6.80 -4.23 -15.68
C THR A 163 -6.05 -4.57 -14.40
N GLY A 164 -6.63 -4.24 -13.24
CA GLY A 164 -6.02 -4.49 -11.93
C GLY A 164 -6.65 -5.67 -11.21
N THR A 165 -6.01 -6.07 -10.13
CA THR A 165 -6.53 -7.04 -9.17
C THR A 165 -6.55 -6.40 -7.80
N ASN A 166 -7.69 -6.46 -7.11
CA ASN A 166 -7.86 -5.82 -5.80
C ASN A 166 -7.40 -4.35 -5.79
N GLY A 167 -7.89 -3.58 -6.77
CA GLY A 167 -7.59 -2.16 -6.87
C GLY A 167 -6.11 -1.83 -7.16
N THR A 168 -5.29 -2.83 -7.52
CA THR A 168 -3.85 -2.66 -7.76
C THR A 168 -3.51 -2.96 -9.21
N PHE A 169 -2.83 -2.01 -9.85
CA PHE A 169 -2.35 -2.09 -11.24
C PHE A 169 -0.84 -2.00 -11.23
N VAL A 170 -0.15 -2.93 -11.93
CA VAL A 170 1.32 -3.06 -11.84
C VAL A 170 1.96 -3.05 -13.22
N TRP A 171 2.95 -2.20 -13.41
CA TRP A 171 3.87 -2.20 -14.54
C TRP A 171 5.26 -2.55 -14.04
N GLU A 172 5.72 -3.73 -14.40
CA GLU A 172 7.06 -4.22 -14.09
C GLU A 172 8.04 -3.87 -15.22
N GLY A 173 9.33 -3.74 -14.87
CA GLY A 173 10.37 -3.50 -15.85
C GLY A 173 10.26 -2.14 -16.58
N VAL A 174 9.72 -1.13 -15.92
CA VAL A 174 9.60 0.22 -16.49
C VAL A 174 10.97 0.86 -16.55
N GLU A 175 11.49 1.06 -17.77
CA GLU A 175 12.80 1.68 -17.98
C GLU A 175 12.69 3.21 -17.93
N MET A 176 13.35 3.81 -16.95
CA MET A 176 13.42 5.25 -16.73
C MET A 176 14.79 5.80 -17.12
N ARG A 177 14.83 7.00 -17.66
CA ARG A 177 16.10 7.68 -17.94
C ARG A 177 16.73 8.26 -16.67
N ARG A 178 18.03 8.45 -16.66
CA ARG A 178 18.71 9.24 -15.60
C ARG A 178 18.13 10.65 -15.55
N GLY A 179 18.00 11.21 -14.37
CA GLY A 179 17.34 12.50 -14.15
C GLY A 179 15.83 12.37 -13.93
N ALA A 180 15.10 13.42 -14.26
CA ALA A 180 13.66 13.52 -14.02
C ALA A 180 12.84 12.66 -14.99
N ASN A 181 11.90 11.91 -14.45
CA ASN A 181 10.89 11.14 -15.17
C ASN A 181 9.51 11.50 -14.64
N ARG A 182 8.59 11.84 -15.55
CA ARG A 182 7.20 12.14 -15.24
C ARG A 182 6.34 10.91 -15.47
N LEU A 183 5.69 10.44 -14.43
CA LEU A 183 4.68 9.39 -14.46
C LEU A 183 3.29 10.03 -14.41
N GLN A 184 2.36 9.52 -15.22
CA GLN A 184 0.95 9.90 -15.19
C GLN A 184 0.10 8.63 -15.26
N ALA A 185 -0.79 8.45 -14.31
CA ALA A 185 -1.78 7.38 -14.30
C ALA A 185 -3.14 7.97 -14.63
N ARG A 186 -3.83 7.44 -15.64
CA ARG A 186 -5.08 7.97 -16.14
C ARG A 186 -6.18 6.91 -16.18
N THR A 187 -7.38 7.35 -15.85
CA THR A 187 -8.62 6.58 -15.96
C THR A 187 -9.68 7.44 -16.66
N ASN A 188 -10.84 6.89 -16.92
CA ASN A 188 -12.00 7.64 -17.42
C ASN A 188 -12.57 8.66 -16.42
N ALA A 189 -12.21 8.54 -15.13
CA ALA A 189 -12.81 9.33 -14.04
C ALA A 189 -11.79 10.16 -13.24
N GLY A 190 -10.50 10.07 -13.56
CA GLY A 190 -9.47 10.85 -12.85
C GLY A 190 -8.05 10.48 -13.28
N GLU A 191 -7.10 11.23 -12.77
CA GLU A 191 -5.68 11.03 -13.03
C GLU A 191 -4.83 11.34 -11.79
N ASP A 192 -3.63 10.81 -11.75
CA ASP A 192 -2.59 11.14 -10.77
C ASP A 192 -1.22 11.28 -11.46
N GLU A 193 -0.35 12.06 -10.87
CA GLU A 193 0.96 12.38 -11.43
C GLU A 193 2.05 12.30 -10.37
N ALA A 194 3.23 11.88 -10.81
CA ALA A 194 4.42 11.85 -9.98
C ALA A 194 5.68 12.19 -10.80
N THR A 195 6.65 12.83 -10.17
CA THR A 195 7.99 13.00 -10.74
C THR A 195 8.99 12.18 -9.93
N VAL A 196 9.71 11.31 -10.62
CA VAL A 196 10.75 10.44 -10.04
C VAL A 196 12.10 10.78 -10.68
N TYR A 197 13.13 10.89 -9.84
CA TYR A 197 14.51 11.17 -10.26
C TYR A 197 15.37 9.90 -10.14
N ILE A 198 15.94 9.47 -11.24
CA ILE A 198 16.94 8.37 -11.26
C ILE A 198 18.35 8.97 -11.14
N ARG A 199 19.13 8.45 -10.18
CA ARG A 199 20.52 8.85 -9.93
C ARG A 199 21.50 8.28 -10.94
#